data_649b9f845f249475d65369ce31dc9a2d
#
_entry.id   649b9f845f249475d65369ce31dc9a2d
#
_cell.length_a   1.000
_cell.length_b   1.000
_cell.length_c   1.000
_cell.angle_alpha   90.00
_cell.angle_beta   90.00
_cell.angle_gamma   90.00
#
_symmetry.space_group_name_H-M   'P 1'
#
loop_
_entity.id
_entity.type
_entity.pdbx_description
1 polymer ?
#
loop_
_entity_poly.entity_id
_entity_poly.type
_entity_poly.pdbx_seq_one_letter_code
_entity_poly.pdbx_strand_id
1 'polypeptide(L)'
;MERKYDLQAGGFLTTIKTKVELCHKGRDLMNKFLQAKGRLKVGEMNRTEAAYRDYLEQQKNAGLILKYWFERFTWKIASNRCSYTPDFLVMRPDRSLELHEVKGSLKIFTDDSKVKCKVCSDECPIPLFVVTPKPKKDGGGWNVQAF
;
A
#
# COMPACT_ATOMS: atom_id res chain seq x y z
N MET A 1 -0.03 65.53 -14.61
CA MET A 1 0.62 65.09 -13.36
C MET A 1 0.30 63.59 -13.20
N GLU A 2 1.10 62.73 -13.85
CA GLU A 2 0.91 61.28 -13.81
C GLU A 2 1.76 60.72 -12.68
N ARG A 3 1.14 60.00 -11.72
CA ARG A 3 1.87 59.26 -10.67
C ARG A 3 2.18 57.85 -11.22
N LYS A 4 3.44 57.61 -11.45
CA LYS A 4 3.98 56.25 -11.66
C LYS A 4 3.96 55.48 -10.33
N TYR A 5 3.22 54.38 -10.28
CA TYR A 5 3.34 53.38 -9.22
C TYR A 5 4.40 52.34 -9.64
N ASP A 6 5.56 52.41 -9.03
CA ASP A 6 6.57 51.39 -9.13
C ASP A 6 6.18 50.22 -8.21
N LEU A 7 5.64 49.15 -8.78
CA LEU A 7 5.34 47.92 -8.10
C LEU A 7 6.64 47.09 -8.04
N GLN A 8 7.31 47.12 -6.91
CA GLN A 8 8.39 46.16 -6.60
C GLN A 8 7.83 44.74 -6.44
N ALA A 9 7.67 44.03 -7.55
CA ALA A 9 7.16 42.67 -7.60
C ALA A 9 8.22 41.59 -7.25
N GLY A 10 9.46 41.97 -6.92
CA GLY A 10 10.57 41.02 -6.73
C GLY A 10 10.57 40.27 -5.40
N GLY A 11 10.13 40.89 -4.31
CA GLY A 11 10.23 40.31 -2.97
C GLY A 11 9.20 39.23 -2.64
N PHE A 12 7.98 39.38 -3.15
CA PHE A 12 6.88 38.49 -2.84
C PHE A 12 6.99 37.11 -3.55
N LEU A 13 7.47 37.11 -4.78
CA LEU A 13 7.71 35.88 -5.57
C LEU A 13 8.85 35.04 -5.00
N THR A 14 9.90 35.68 -4.46
CA THR A 14 11.04 34.99 -3.82
C THR A 14 10.61 34.31 -2.53
N THR A 15 9.79 34.97 -1.71
CA THR A 15 9.27 34.41 -0.44
C THR A 15 8.31 33.24 -0.67
N ILE A 16 7.50 33.27 -1.73
CA ILE A 16 6.62 32.14 -2.08
C ILE A 16 7.43 30.95 -2.58
N LYS A 17 8.45 31.16 -3.44
CA LYS A 17 9.33 30.10 -3.92
C LYS A 17 10.04 29.39 -2.77
N THR A 18 10.65 30.10 -1.82
CA THR A 18 11.31 29.52 -0.66
C THR A 18 10.37 28.75 0.25
N LYS A 19 9.13 29.23 0.44
CA LYS A 19 8.11 28.56 1.25
C LYS A 19 7.61 27.27 0.59
N VAL A 20 7.48 27.26 -0.74
CA VAL A 20 7.12 26.07 -1.52
C VAL A 20 8.25 25.05 -1.53
N GLU A 21 9.50 25.46 -1.68
CA GLU A 21 10.68 24.58 -1.63
C GLU A 21 10.89 23.96 -0.24
N LEU A 22 10.70 24.72 0.83
CA LEU A 22 10.72 24.21 2.22
C LEU A 22 9.61 23.20 2.46
N CYS A 23 8.41 23.43 1.92
CA CYS A 23 7.28 22.53 2.02
C CYS A 23 7.50 21.20 1.24
N HIS A 24 8.17 21.25 0.07
CA HIS A 24 8.57 20.06 -0.68
C HIS A 24 9.67 19.27 0.03
N LYS A 25 10.72 19.93 0.54
CA LYS A 25 11.78 19.27 1.31
C LYS A 25 11.23 18.60 2.58
N GLY A 26 10.30 19.24 3.28
CA GLY A 26 9.64 18.65 4.45
C GLY A 26 8.81 17.41 4.10
N ARG A 27 8.09 17.41 2.97
CA ARG A 27 7.36 16.25 2.46
C ARG A 27 8.29 15.10 2.06
N ASP A 28 9.40 15.39 1.40
CA ASP A 28 10.37 14.39 0.98
C ASP A 28 11.07 13.73 2.17
N LEU A 29 11.41 14.51 3.21
CA LEU A 29 11.93 13.99 4.46
C LEU A 29 10.92 13.12 5.20
N MET A 30 9.64 13.54 5.27
CA MET A 30 8.57 12.76 5.86
C MET A 30 8.33 11.46 5.07
N ASN A 31 8.34 11.51 3.74
CA ASN A 31 8.21 10.34 2.90
C ASN A 31 9.35 9.35 3.11
N LYS A 32 10.62 9.83 3.17
CA LYS A 32 11.78 8.99 3.50
C LYS A 32 11.68 8.36 4.87
N PHE A 33 11.18 9.09 5.87
CA PHE A 33 10.96 8.57 7.22
C PHE A 33 9.84 7.51 7.25
N LEU A 34 8.75 7.72 6.52
CA LEU A 34 7.65 6.76 6.39
C LEU A 34 8.08 5.52 5.62
N GLN A 35 8.90 5.67 4.55
CA GLN A 35 9.52 4.56 3.82
C GLN A 35 10.45 3.73 4.71
N ALA A 36 11.28 4.38 5.54
CA ALA A 36 12.17 3.71 6.49
C ALA A 36 11.38 2.88 7.53
N LYS A 37 10.14 3.26 7.85
CA LYS A 37 9.22 2.51 8.71
C LYS A 37 8.29 1.55 7.96
N GLY A 38 8.48 1.35 6.64
CA GLY A 38 7.61 0.52 5.82
C GLY A 38 6.20 1.08 5.60
N ARG A 39 5.97 2.36 5.89
CA ARG A 39 4.70 3.06 5.66
C ARG A 39 4.82 3.93 4.43
N LEU A 40 4.38 3.39 3.31
CA LEU A 40 4.25 4.16 2.06
C LEU A 40 2.94 4.95 2.03
N LYS A 41 2.81 5.85 1.06
CA LYS A 41 1.52 6.49 0.79
C LYS A 41 0.50 5.46 0.32
N VAL A 42 -0.77 5.73 0.59
CA VAL A 42 -1.88 4.92 0.07
C VAL A 42 -1.75 4.81 -1.45
N GLY A 43 -1.79 3.59 -1.98
CA GLY A 43 -1.63 3.30 -3.40
C GLY A 43 -0.18 3.14 -3.89
N GLU A 44 0.83 3.30 -3.01
CA GLU A 44 2.23 3.01 -3.35
C GLU A 44 2.63 1.64 -2.79
N MET A 45 3.09 0.76 -3.67
CA MET A 45 3.56 -0.58 -3.29
C MET A 45 4.98 -0.54 -2.74
N ASN A 46 5.23 -1.24 -1.64
CA ASN A 46 6.59 -1.53 -1.22
C ASN A 46 7.24 -2.59 -2.13
N ARG A 47 8.55 -2.83 -1.94
CA ARG A 47 9.30 -3.77 -2.78
C ARG A 47 8.73 -5.20 -2.78
N THR A 48 8.23 -5.68 -1.64
CA THR A 48 7.66 -7.03 -1.51
C THR A 48 6.30 -7.11 -2.20
N GLU A 49 5.44 -6.11 -2.02
CA GLU A 49 4.14 -5.99 -2.69
C GLU A 49 4.30 -5.88 -4.20
N ALA A 50 5.27 -5.08 -4.69
CA ALA A 50 5.57 -4.97 -6.11
C ALA A 50 6.03 -6.31 -6.71
N ALA A 51 6.87 -7.07 -6.01
CA ALA A 51 7.29 -8.40 -6.44
C ALA A 51 6.11 -9.40 -6.45
N TYR A 52 5.18 -9.27 -5.48
CA TYR A 52 3.97 -10.09 -5.47
C TYR A 52 2.99 -9.72 -6.59
N ARG A 53 2.84 -8.44 -6.89
CA ARG A 53 2.08 -7.98 -8.06
C ARG A 53 2.61 -8.60 -9.35
N ASP A 54 3.93 -8.64 -9.54
CA ASP A 54 4.54 -9.24 -10.74
C ASP A 54 4.25 -10.75 -10.82
N TYR A 55 4.22 -11.44 -9.68
CA TYR A 55 3.76 -12.83 -9.60
C TYR A 55 2.28 -12.97 -9.97
N LEU A 56 1.40 -12.12 -9.42
CA LEU A 56 -0.03 -12.13 -9.78
C LEU A 56 -0.25 -11.85 -11.27
N GLU A 57 0.55 -10.99 -11.89
CA GLU A 57 0.46 -10.75 -13.34
C GLU A 57 0.85 -12.01 -14.14
N GLN A 58 1.86 -12.77 -13.71
CA GLN A 58 2.20 -14.07 -14.30
C GLN A 58 1.05 -15.07 -14.14
N GLN A 59 0.43 -15.15 -12.95
CA GLN A 59 -0.72 -16.02 -12.71
C GLN A 59 -1.92 -15.65 -13.60
N LYS A 60 -2.16 -14.37 -13.80
CA LYS A 60 -3.21 -13.87 -14.69
C LYS A 60 -2.94 -14.24 -16.16
N ASN A 61 -1.71 -14.06 -16.63
CA ASN A 61 -1.30 -14.43 -17.98
C ASN A 61 -1.39 -15.96 -18.22
N ALA A 62 -1.18 -16.76 -17.16
CA ALA A 62 -1.36 -18.20 -17.18
C ALA A 62 -2.84 -18.65 -17.04
N GLY A 63 -3.77 -17.73 -16.87
CA GLY A 63 -5.20 -18.02 -16.67
C GLY A 63 -5.57 -18.60 -15.31
N LEU A 64 -4.65 -18.59 -14.35
CA LEU A 64 -4.87 -19.11 -12.99
C LEU A 64 -5.64 -18.13 -12.09
N ILE A 65 -5.67 -16.86 -12.46
CA ILE A 65 -6.54 -15.83 -11.90
C ILE A 65 -7.12 -14.97 -13.04
N LEU A 66 -8.29 -14.39 -12.84
CA LEU A 66 -8.90 -13.49 -13.82
C LEU A 66 -8.41 -12.08 -13.67
N LYS A 67 -8.32 -11.60 -12.43
CA LYS A 67 -8.00 -10.20 -12.13
C LYS A 67 -7.51 -10.05 -10.70
N TYR A 68 -6.78 -8.99 -10.44
CA TYR A 68 -6.42 -8.57 -9.09
C TYR A 68 -6.46 -7.04 -8.98
N TRP A 69 -6.59 -6.54 -7.75
CA TRP A 69 -6.59 -5.11 -7.45
C TRP A 69 -5.74 -4.89 -6.19
N PHE A 70 -5.00 -3.80 -6.17
CA PHE A 70 -4.20 -3.37 -5.04
C PHE A 70 -4.99 -2.36 -4.19
N GLU A 71 -5.05 -2.56 -2.87
CA GLU A 71 -5.73 -1.70 -1.87
C GLU A 71 -7.15 -1.23 -2.26
N ARG A 72 -7.93 -2.09 -2.96
CA ARG A 72 -9.28 -1.73 -3.44
C ARG A 72 -10.42 -2.19 -2.56
N PHE A 73 -10.14 -3.06 -1.62
CA PHE A 73 -11.12 -3.59 -0.69
C PHE A 73 -10.81 -3.11 0.71
N THR A 74 -11.83 -2.63 1.43
CA THR A 74 -11.69 -2.22 2.82
C THR A 74 -12.84 -2.83 3.62
N TRP A 75 -12.48 -3.62 4.63
CA TRP A 75 -13.43 -4.20 5.59
C TRP A 75 -13.54 -3.32 6.82
N LYS A 76 -14.76 -2.96 7.20
CA LYS A 76 -15.02 -2.17 8.41
C LYS A 76 -15.08 -3.11 9.61
N ILE A 77 -14.08 -3.06 10.48
CA ILE A 77 -13.97 -3.91 11.67
C ILE A 77 -14.88 -3.41 12.80
N ALA A 78 -14.95 -2.08 13.01
CA ALA A 78 -15.77 -1.49 14.05
C ALA A 78 -16.32 -0.12 13.66
N SER A 79 -17.36 0.33 14.38
CA SER A 79 -18.05 1.61 14.10
C SER A 79 -17.18 2.84 14.34
N ASN A 80 -16.17 2.76 15.19
CA ASN A 80 -15.27 3.84 15.62
C ASN A 80 -14.11 4.13 14.64
N ARG A 81 -14.35 4.03 13.31
CA ARG A 81 -13.35 4.23 12.25
C ARG A 81 -12.25 3.15 12.20
N CYS A 82 -12.47 2.00 12.80
CA CYS A 82 -11.56 0.87 12.68
C CYS A 82 -11.89 0.09 11.41
N SER A 83 -10.93 0.03 10.48
CA SER A 83 -11.06 -0.71 9.23
C SER A 83 -9.74 -1.41 8.89
N TYR A 84 -9.83 -2.39 8.04
CA TYR A 84 -8.72 -3.15 7.50
C TYR A 84 -8.79 -3.17 5.97
N THR A 85 -7.67 -2.88 5.34
CA THR A 85 -7.49 -2.92 3.89
C THR A 85 -6.37 -3.91 3.59
N PRO A 86 -6.68 -5.12 3.07
CA PRO A 86 -5.67 -6.06 2.61
C PRO A 86 -4.95 -5.53 1.38
N ASP A 87 -3.71 -5.96 1.15
CA ASP A 87 -2.87 -5.47 0.07
C ASP A 87 -3.48 -5.80 -1.31
N PHE A 88 -4.00 -7.02 -1.50
CA PHE A 88 -4.60 -7.41 -2.78
C PHE A 88 -5.96 -8.08 -2.60
N LEU A 89 -6.87 -7.76 -3.52
CA LEU A 89 -8.08 -8.52 -3.81
C LEU A 89 -7.81 -9.31 -5.10
N VAL A 90 -8.01 -10.62 -5.09
CA VAL A 90 -7.75 -11.52 -6.22
C VAL A 90 -9.05 -12.20 -6.63
N MET A 91 -9.33 -12.27 -7.94
CA MET A 91 -10.46 -12.99 -8.50
C MET A 91 -9.99 -14.25 -9.22
N ARG A 92 -10.48 -15.40 -8.80
CA ARG A 92 -10.21 -16.70 -9.39
C ARG A 92 -10.99 -16.91 -10.71
N PRO A 93 -10.68 -17.94 -11.53
CA PRO A 93 -11.39 -18.24 -12.76
C PRO A 93 -12.89 -18.53 -12.58
N ASP A 94 -13.29 -19.09 -11.44
CA ASP A 94 -14.68 -19.34 -11.04
C ASP A 94 -15.39 -18.09 -10.52
N ARG A 95 -14.71 -16.92 -10.55
CA ARG A 95 -15.15 -15.63 -10.02
C ARG A 95 -15.23 -15.55 -8.49
N SER A 96 -14.76 -16.55 -7.75
CA SER A 96 -14.55 -16.41 -6.32
C SER A 96 -13.48 -15.33 -6.04
N LEU A 97 -13.58 -14.70 -4.86
CA LEU A 97 -12.67 -13.65 -4.42
C LEU A 97 -11.80 -14.14 -3.27
N GLU A 98 -10.59 -13.67 -3.22
CA GLU A 98 -9.63 -13.93 -2.15
C GLU A 98 -8.95 -12.61 -1.74
N LEU A 99 -8.72 -12.44 -0.44
CA LEU A 99 -7.95 -11.32 0.13
C LEU A 99 -6.53 -11.80 0.41
N HIS A 100 -5.53 -11.06 -0.07
CA HIS A 100 -4.13 -11.40 0.16
C HIS A 100 -3.43 -10.27 0.90
N GLU A 101 -2.81 -10.61 2.04
CA GLU A 101 -1.94 -9.74 2.84
C GLU A 101 -0.49 -10.15 2.63
N VAL A 102 0.34 -9.26 2.10
CA VAL A 102 1.73 -9.53 1.74
C VAL A 102 2.66 -9.11 2.86
N LYS A 103 3.47 -10.03 3.35
CA LYS A 103 4.48 -9.78 4.38
C LYS A 103 5.85 -10.24 3.92
N GLY A 104 6.88 -9.43 4.16
CA GLY A 104 8.26 -9.81 3.85
C GLY A 104 8.73 -11.03 4.65
N SER A 105 8.21 -11.22 5.87
CA SER A 105 8.32 -12.43 6.68
C SER A 105 7.24 -12.43 7.77
N LEU A 106 6.92 -13.61 8.31
CA LEU A 106 5.96 -13.72 9.42
C LEU A 106 6.49 -13.07 10.71
N LYS A 107 7.81 -12.88 10.85
CA LYS A 107 8.43 -12.26 12.03
C LYS A 107 8.12 -10.76 12.14
N ILE A 108 7.87 -10.08 11.02
CA ILE A 108 7.55 -8.63 10.99
C ILE A 108 6.05 -8.37 11.04
N PHE A 109 5.24 -9.41 11.18
CA PHE A 109 3.79 -9.29 11.29
C PHE A 109 3.45 -8.77 12.70
N THR A 110 3.16 -7.47 12.81
CA THR A 110 2.86 -6.81 14.09
C THR A 110 1.56 -7.32 14.69
N ASP A 111 1.42 -7.25 16.02
CA ASP A 111 0.22 -7.75 16.71
C ASP A 111 -1.04 -6.97 16.29
N ASP A 112 -0.94 -5.66 16.06
CA ASP A 112 -2.05 -4.85 15.53
C ASP A 112 -2.54 -5.36 14.17
N SER A 113 -1.62 -5.61 13.25
CA SER A 113 -1.96 -6.18 11.94
C SER A 113 -2.54 -7.58 12.04
N LYS A 114 -2.01 -8.43 12.93
CA LYS A 114 -2.53 -9.78 13.17
C LYS A 114 -3.97 -9.75 13.71
N VAL A 115 -4.25 -8.86 14.66
CA VAL A 115 -5.60 -8.72 15.21
C VAL A 115 -6.59 -8.30 14.13
N LYS A 116 -6.25 -7.31 13.31
CA LYS A 116 -7.09 -6.88 12.19
C LYS A 116 -7.34 -8.00 11.17
N CYS A 117 -6.29 -8.77 10.83
CA CYS A 117 -6.43 -9.92 9.95
C CYS A 117 -7.33 -11.00 10.55
N LYS A 118 -7.19 -11.32 11.85
CA LYS A 118 -8.06 -12.30 12.55
C LYS A 118 -9.51 -11.89 12.49
N VAL A 119 -9.83 -10.66 12.91
CA VAL A 119 -11.21 -10.17 12.89
C VAL A 119 -11.76 -10.16 11.46
N CYS A 120 -10.96 -9.74 10.48
CA CYS A 120 -11.38 -9.79 9.07
C CYS A 120 -11.62 -11.23 8.60
N SER A 121 -10.75 -12.18 8.96
CA SER A 121 -10.91 -13.59 8.59
C SER A 121 -12.15 -14.22 9.19
N ASP A 122 -12.51 -13.83 10.43
CA ASP A 122 -13.68 -14.37 11.14
C ASP A 122 -15.01 -13.78 10.61
N GLU A 123 -15.03 -12.47 10.27
CA GLU A 123 -16.27 -11.76 9.95
C GLU A 123 -16.51 -11.55 8.46
N CYS A 124 -15.45 -11.47 7.65
CA CYS A 124 -15.57 -11.22 6.21
C CYS A 124 -15.86 -12.52 5.45
N PRO A 125 -16.86 -12.55 4.57
CA PRO A 125 -17.18 -13.75 3.78
C PRO A 125 -16.13 -14.09 2.71
N ILE A 126 -15.12 -13.20 2.50
CA ILE A 126 -14.05 -13.41 1.52
C ILE A 126 -12.84 -13.99 2.28
N PRO A 127 -12.33 -15.17 1.90
CA PRO A 127 -11.20 -15.81 2.57
C PRO A 127 -9.94 -14.93 2.51
N LEU A 128 -9.23 -14.84 3.64
CA LEU A 128 -7.99 -14.09 3.79
C LEU A 128 -6.78 -15.03 3.81
N PHE A 129 -5.77 -14.67 3.03
CA PHE A 129 -4.50 -15.37 2.95
C PHE A 129 -3.34 -14.44 3.30
N VAL A 130 -2.40 -14.91 4.10
CA VAL A 130 -1.12 -14.25 4.32
C VAL A 130 -0.09 -14.82 3.36
N VAL A 131 0.57 -13.93 2.64
CA VAL A 131 1.51 -14.27 1.58
C VAL A 131 2.91 -13.81 1.97
N THR A 132 3.88 -14.73 1.92
CA THR A 132 5.28 -14.43 2.21
C THR A 132 6.20 -15.01 1.13
N PRO A 133 7.33 -14.32 0.81
CA PRO A 133 8.28 -14.85 -0.15
C PRO A 133 8.98 -16.09 0.41
N LYS A 134 9.14 -17.11 -0.43
CA LYS A 134 10.01 -18.27 -0.14
C LYS A 134 11.48 -17.89 -0.36
N PRO A 135 12.39 -18.35 0.50
CA PRO A 135 13.82 -18.20 0.28
C PRO A 135 14.25 -18.81 -1.06
N LYS A 136 15.22 -18.19 -1.73
CA LYS A 136 15.74 -18.71 -3.02
C LYS A 136 16.29 -20.12 -2.90
N LYS A 137 16.90 -20.46 -1.76
CA LYS A 137 17.41 -21.82 -1.46
C LYS A 137 16.31 -22.89 -1.45
N ASP A 138 15.05 -22.49 -1.19
CA ASP A 138 13.88 -23.36 -1.12
C ASP A 138 13.04 -23.28 -2.41
N GLY A 139 13.67 -22.93 -3.53
CA GLY A 139 13.06 -22.82 -4.86
C GLY A 139 12.42 -21.46 -5.17
N GLY A 140 12.43 -20.51 -4.24
CA GLY A 140 11.81 -19.20 -4.44
C GLY A 140 10.28 -19.25 -4.57
N GLY A 141 9.67 -18.18 -5.05
CA GLY A 141 8.21 -18.06 -5.18
C GLY A 141 7.56 -17.57 -3.87
N TRP A 142 6.32 -18.00 -3.61
CA TRP A 142 5.49 -17.50 -2.53
C TRP A 142 4.87 -18.62 -1.71
N ASN A 143 4.86 -18.43 -0.38
CA ASN A 143 4.01 -19.19 0.52
C ASN A 143 2.68 -18.45 0.65
N VAL A 144 1.58 -19.17 0.47
CA VAL A 144 0.21 -18.68 0.66
C VAL A 144 -0.39 -19.51 1.78
N GLN A 145 -0.76 -18.87 2.87
CA GLN A 145 -1.29 -19.50 4.07
C GLN A 145 -2.64 -18.91 4.40
N ALA A 146 -3.68 -19.73 4.56
CA ALA A 146 -4.96 -19.28 5.10
C ALA A 146 -4.79 -18.73 6.51
N PHE A 147 -5.53 -17.68 6.83
CA PHE A 147 -5.45 -16.97 8.09
C PHE A 147 -6.64 -17.29 8.97
#